data_00dd63301643af079569114b4761f98b
#
_entry.id   00dd63301643af079569114b4761f98b
#
_cell.length_a   1.000
_cell.length_b   1.000
_cell.length_c   1.000
_cell.angle_alpha   90.00
_cell.angle_beta   90.00
_cell.angle_gamma   90.00
#
_symmetry.space_group_name_H-M   'P 1'
#
loop_
_entity.id
_entity.type
_entity.pdbx_description
1 polymer ?
#
loop_
_entity_poly.entity_id
_entity_poly.type
_entity_poly.pdbx_seq_one_letter_code
_entity_poly.pdbx_strand_id
1 'polypeptide(L)'
;MKATYLRFLQLTHALLDESAYLESVDETAIQLLNVIALNHANGKSLTVTESMQLSSIASQATIHRKLVLLMESGLIEQTFEGKNRRTKYLVPTKIADKHFSKLGDAMMQATLIAN
;
A
#
# COMPACT_ATOMS: atom_id res chain seq x y z
N MET A 1 -4.33 -9.24 -24.09
CA MET A 1 -4.11 -8.88 -22.67
C MET A 1 -3.19 -7.68 -22.50
N LYS A 2 -2.22 -7.47 -23.43
CA LYS A 2 -1.34 -6.30 -23.41
C LYS A 2 -2.14 -4.99 -23.43
N ALA A 3 -3.15 -4.89 -24.29
CA ALA A 3 -3.98 -3.68 -24.40
C ALA A 3 -4.74 -3.38 -23.10
N THR A 4 -5.22 -4.40 -22.40
CA THR A 4 -5.89 -4.27 -21.12
C THR A 4 -4.94 -3.69 -20.08
N TYR A 5 -3.70 -4.19 -20.02
CA TYR A 5 -2.70 -3.71 -19.07
C TYR A 5 -2.31 -2.25 -19.36
N LEU A 6 -2.09 -1.89 -20.63
CA LEU A 6 -1.75 -0.53 -21.00
C LEU A 6 -2.88 0.45 -20.67
N ARG A 7 -4.11 0.03 -20.86
CA ARG A 7 -5.27 0.85 -20.48
C ARG A 7 -5.33 1.03 -18.96
N PHE A 8 -5.08 -0.04 -18.20
CA PHE A 8 -4.97 0.04 -16.74
C PHE A 8 -3.92 1.07 -16.32
N LEU A 9 -2.74 1.05 -16.94
CA LEU A 9 -1.69 2.03 -16.64
C LEU A 9 -2.15 3.46 -16.91
N GLN A 10 -2.86 3.71 -18.01
CA GLN A 10 -3.39 5.04 -18.31
C GLN A 10 -4.41 5.49 -17.25
N LEU A 11 -5.29 4.59 -16.84
CA LEU A 11 -6.30 4.89 -15.82
C LEU A 11 -5.65 5.17 -14.46
N THR A 12 -4.62 4.40 -14.08
CA THR A 12 -3.92 4.64 -12.82
C THR A 12 -3.18 5.97 -12.84
N HIS A 13 -2.56 6.35 -13.96
CA HIS A 13 -1.90 7.66 -14.10
C HIS A 13 -2.88 8.79 -13.83
N ALA A 14 -4.05 8.75 -14.45
CA ALA A 14 -5.06 9.78 -14.27
C ALA A 14 -5.54 9.86 -12.79
N LEU A 15 -5.70 8.71 -12.14
CA LEU A 15 -6.16 8.65 -10.75
C LEU A 15 -5.09 9.10 -9.75
N LEU A 16 -3.83 8.70 -9.99
CA LEU A 16 -2.73 8.96 -9.05
C LEU A 16 -2.24 10.39 -9.13
N ASP A 17 -2.30 11.04 -10.30
CA ASP A 17 -1.92 12.43 -10.46
C ASP A 17 -2.76 13.39 -9.60
N GLU A 18 -3.97 12.99 -9.24
CA GLU A 18 -4.86 13.78 -8.40
C GLU A 18 -4.66 13.54 -6.90
N SER A 19 -3.77 12.63 -6.53
CA SER A 19 -3.62 12.17 -5.15
C SER A 19 -2.41 12.81 -4.47
N ALA A 20 -2.63 13.91 -3.77
CA ALA A 20 -1.57 14.66 -3.08
C ALA A 20 -0.78 13.81 -2.07
N TYR A 21 -1.40 12.80 -1.45
CA TYR A 21 -0.74 11.94 -0.46
C TYR A 21 0.34 11.04 -1.09
N LEU A 22 0.38 10.92 -2.42
CA LEU A 22 1.36 10.10 -3.13
C LEU A 22 2.59 10.88 -3.60
N GLU A 23 2.61 12.21 -3.44
CA GLU A 23 3.71 13.04 -3.93
C GLU A 23 5.08 12.63 -3.41
N SER A 24 5.16 12.22 -2.14
CA SER A 24 6.41 11.81 -1.50
C SER A 24 6.59 10.30 -1.41
N VAL A 25 5.64 9.52 -1.92
CA VAL A 25 5.64 8.06 -1.78
C VAL A 25 6.22 7.42 -3.03
N ASP A 26 7.41 6.86 -2.89
CA ASP A 26 8.09 6.20 -4.00
C ASP A 26 7.67 4.74 -4.18
N GLU A 27 8.24 4.09 -5.20
CA GLU A 27 7.90 2.70 -5.52
C GLU A 27 8.21 1.74 -4.39
N THR A 28 9.32 1.91 -3.69
CA THR A 28 9.68 1.05 -2.54
C THR A 28 8.64 1.18 -1.43
N ALA A 29 8.19 2.39 -1.14
CA ALA A 29 7.15 2.62 -0.15
C ALA A 29 5.81 1.98 -0.57
N ILE A 30 5.47 2.05 -1.85
CA ILE A 30 4.26 1.40 -2.38
C ILE A 30 4.34 -0.12 -2.25
N GLN A 31 5.48 -0.73 -2.57
CA GLN A 31 5.68 -2.17 -2.38
C GLN A 31 5.47 -2.56 -0.92
N LEU A 32 6.00 -1.77 -0.01
CA LEU A 32 5.87 -2.01 1.42
C LEU A 32 4.41 -1.87 1.88
N LEU A 33 3.73 -0.82 1.41
CA LEU A 33 2.31 -0.62 1.68
C LEU A 33 1.47 -1.82 1.20
N ASN A 34 1.77 -2.33 0.01
CA ASN A 34 1.06 -3.48 -0.55
C ASN A 34 1.24 -4.73 0.33
N VAL A 35 2.45 -5.01 0.80
CA VAL A 35 2.72 -6.16 1.66
C VAL A 35 2.00 -6.01 2.99
N ILE A 36 2.03 -4.82 3.58
CA ILE A 36 1.31 -4.53 4.83
C ILE A 36 -0.19 -4.78 4.66
N ALA A 37 -0.77 -4.25 3.58
CA ALA A 37 -2.20 -4.40 3.30
C ALA A 37 -2.59 -5.85 3.07
N LEU A 38 -1.78 -6.63 2.32
CA LEU A 38 -2.04 -8.04 2.07
C LEU A 38 -2.02 -8.85 3.36
N ASN A 39 -1.02 -8.63 4.21
CA ASN A 39 -0.93 -9.34 5.48
C ASN A 39 -2.11 -9.01 6.39
N HIS A 40 -2.49 -7.74 6.45
CA HIS A 40 -3.65 -7.32 7.21
C HIS A 40 -4.94 -7.97 6.69
N ALA A 41 -5.14 -7.98 5.38
CA ALA A 41 -6.31 -8.60 4.75
C ALA A 41 -6.39 -10.11 5.02
N ASN A 42 -5.24 -10.76 5.20
CA ASN A 42 -5.15 -12.20 5.48
C ASN A 42 -5.18 -12.51 6.99
N GLY A 43 -5.45 -11.54 7.83
CA GLY A 43 -5.55 -11.73 9.27
C GLY A 43 -4.21 -11.87 10.00
N LYS A 44 -3.11 -11.48 9.34
CA LYS A 44 -1.74 -11.61 9.89
C LYS A 44 -0.98 -10.29 9.73
N SER A 45 -1.48 -9.24 10.37
CA SER A 45 -0.82 -7.92 10.32
C SER A 45 0.61 -8.00 10.81
N LEU A 46 1.49 -7.22 10.16
CA LEU A 46 2.92 -7.20 10.47
C LEU A 46 3.22 -6.18 11.57
N THR A 47 4.23 -6.48 12.38
CA THR A 47 4.85 -5.49 13.27
C THR A 47 5.92 -4.71 12.49
N VAL A 48 6.43 -3.62 13.09
CA VAL A 48 7.55 -2.87 12.52
C VAL A 48 8.76 -3.80 12.37
N THR A 49 9.09 -4.57 13.40
CA THR A 49 10.23 -5.50 13.38
C THR A 49 10.13 -6.53 12.27
N GLU A 50 8.96 -7.14 12.12
CA GLU A 50 8.71 -8.11 11.04
C GLU A 50 8.84 -7.45 9.66
N SER A 51 8.32 -6.24 9.51
CA SER A 51 8.43 -5.50 8.25
C SER A 51 9.88 -5.18 7.89
N MET A 52 10.72 -4.86 8.88
CA MET A 52 12.14 -4.58 8.65
C MET A 52 12.94 -5.79 8.19
N GLN A 53 12.39 -6.99 8.32
CA GLN A 53 13.02 -8.23 7.86
C GLN A 53 12.66 -8.59 6.41
N LEU A 54 11.90 -7.75 5.71
CA LEU A 54 11.53 -7.96 4.31
C LEU A 54 12.70 -7.59 3.37
N SER A 55 13.78 -8.35 3.46
CA SER A 55 15.04 -8.08 2.76
C SER A 55 14.92 -8.09 1.24
N SER A 56 13.90 -8.75 0.70
CA SER A 56 13.62 -8.73 -0.73
C SER A 56 13.14 -7.35 -1.22
N ILE A 57 12.63 -6.50 -0.32
CA ILE A 57 12.18 -5.15 -0.68
C ILE A 57 13.34 -4.17 -0.58
N ALA A 58 14.03 -4.13 0.57
CA ALA A 58 15.12 -3.19 0.82
C ALA A 58 15.87 -3.55 2.09
N SER A 59 16.92 -2.78 2.42
CA SER A 59 17.64 -2.91 3.69
C SER A 59 16.75 -2.50 4.86
N GLN A 60 17.08 -2.94 6.07
CA GLN A 60 16.33 -2.59 7.29
C GLN A 60 16.20 -1.08 7.48
N ALA A 61 17.29 -0.35 7.28
CA ALA A 61 17.29 1.10 7.44
C ALA A 61 16.38 1.78 6.43
N THR A 62 16.39 1.33 5.17
CA THR A 62 15.52 1.86 4.14
C THR A 62 14.05 1.55 4.44
N ILE A 63 13.74 0.32 4.84
CA ILE A 63 12.37 -0.06 5.20
C ILE A 63 11.88 0.81 6.35
N HIS A 64 12.68 1.00 7.38
CA HIS A 64 12.29 1.85 8.52
C HIS A 64 11.92 3.27 8.06
N ARG A 65 12.75 3.87 7.20
CA ARG A 65 12.46 5.21 6.66
C ARG A 65 11.15 5.24 5.86
N LYS A 66 10.89 4.19 5.07
CA LYS A 66 9.66 4.11 4.28
C LYS A 66 8.42 3.89 5.15
N LEU A 67 8.55 3.14 6.25
CA LEU A 67 7.46 3.01 7.22
C LEU A 67 7.11 4.36 7.84
N VAL A 68 8.11 5.15 8.23
CA VAL A 68 7.89 6.49 8.77
C VAL A 68 7.19 7.37 7.71
N LEU A 69 7.67 7.32 6.48
CA LEU A 69 7.06 8.05 5.36
C LEU A 69 5.59 7.68 5.16
N LEU A 70 5.28 6.39 5.17
CA LEU A 70 3.90 5.91 5.02
C LEU A 70 3.00 6.36 6.18
N MET A 71 3.53 6.37 7.40
CA MET A 71 2.79 6.87 8.56
C MET A 71 2.53 8.38 8.45
N GLU A 72 3.55 9.15 8.08
CA GLU A 72 3.43 10.59 7.90
C GLU A 72 2.48 10.96 6.77
N SER A 73 2.44 10.14 5.72
CA SER A 73 1.53 10.31 4.58
C SER A 73 0.09 9.89 4.89
N GLY A 74 -0.15 9.31 6.06
CA GLY A 74 -1.47 8.85 6.47
C GLY A 74 -1.94 7.58 5.78
N LEU A 75 -1.00 6.77 5.23
CA LEU A 75 -1.35 5.54 4.51
C LEU A 75 -1.35 4.30 5.39
N ILE A 76 -0.56 4.30 6.46
CA ILE A 76 -0.57 3.24 7.46
C ILE A 76 -0.65 3.84 8.85
N GLU A 77 -1.10 3.02 9.80
CA GLU A 77 -1.10 3.36 11.22
C GLU A 77 -0.75 2.14 12.05
N GLN A 78 -0.41 2.35 13.30
CA GLN A 78 -0.13 1.29 14.25
C GLN A 78 -1.34 1.08 15.14
N THR A 79 -1.75 -0.18 15.33
CA THR A 79 -2.87 -0.53 16.18
C THR A 79 -2.51 -1.71 17.08
N PHE A 80 -3.26 -1.84 18.16
CA PHE A 80 -3.21 -3.04 18.98
C PHE A 80 -4.26 -4.04 18.49
N GLU A 81 -4.02 -5.33 18.71
CA GLU A 81 -4.98 -6.39 18.40
C GLU A 81 -5.51 -7.01 19.70
N GLY A 82 -6.84 -7.10 19.80
CA GLY A 82 -7.50 -7.67 20.96
C GLY A 82 -7.12 -6.99 22.26
N LYS A 83 -6.80 -7.78 23.27
CA LYS A 83 -6.41 -7.29 24.61
C LYS A 83 -4.91 -7.08 24.77
N ASN A 84 -4.11 -7.44 23.78
CA ASN A 84 -2.66 -7.26 23.80
C ASN A 84 -2.32 -5.79 23.55
N ARG A 85 -1.77 -5.13 24.56
CA ARG A 85 -1.35 -3.71 24.49
C ARG A 85 0.17 -3.56 24.42
N ARG A 86 0.90 -4.65 24.25
CA ARG A 86 2.37 -4.62 24.16
C ARG A 86 2.87 -4.57 22.73
N THR A 87 2.12 -5.15 21.81
CA THR A 87 2.53 -5.26 20.41
C THR A 87 1.63 -4.40 19.55
N LYS A 88 2.27 -3.54 18.74
CA LYS A 88 1.58 -2.72 17.75
C LYS A 88 1.74 -3.33 16.38
N TYR A 89 0.67 -3.36 15.62
CA TYR A 89 0.62 -3.91 14.27
C TYR A 89 0.39 -2.81 13.26
N LEU A 90 0.94 -2.99 12.07
CA LEU A 90 0.80 -2.06 10.95
C LEU A 90 -0.45 -2.40 10.17
N VAL A 91 -1.31 -1.43 9.98
CA VAL A 91 -2.55 -1.60 9.21
C VAL A 91 -2.73 -0.44 8.24
N PRO A 92 -3.36 -0.68 7.06
CA PRO A 92 -3.68 0.40 6.15
C PRO A 92 -4.78 1.28 6.75
N THR A 93 -4.74 2.56 6.43
CA THR A 93 -5.74 3.53 6.85
C THR A 93 -6.91 3.58 5.85
N LYS A 94 -7.95 4.36 6.15
CA LYS A 94 -9.04 4.63 5.20
C LYS A 94 -8.54 5.32 3.94
N ILE A 95 -7.51 6.16 4.04
CA ILE A 95 -6.90 6.81 2.88
C ILE A 95 -6.28 5.76 1.96
N ALA A 96 -5.54 4.79 2.53
CA ALA A 96 -4.98 3.68 1.76
C ALA A 96 -6.08 2.82 1.14
N ASP A 97 -7.16 2.55 1.88
CA ASP A 97 -8.28 1.77 1.37
C ASP A 97 -8.93 2.44 0.14
N LYS A 98 -9.06 3.76 0.16
CA LYS A 98 -9.55 4.52 -1.00
C LYS A 98 -8.59 4.42 -2.17
N HIS A 99 -7.30 4.47 -1.92
CA HIS A 99 -6.26 4.28 -2.94
C HIS A 99 -6.41 2.91 -3.61
N PHE A 100 -6.52 1.85 -2.82
CA PHE A 100 -6.71 0.49 -3.35
C PHE A 100 -8.01 0.34 -4.10
N SER A 101 -9.10 0.94 -3.61
CA SER A 101 -10.39 0.95 -4.30
C SER A 101 -10.31 1.60 -5.68
N LYS A 102 -9.63 2.73 -5.79
CA LYS A 102 -9.43 3.41 -7.09
C LYS A 102 -8.65 2.53 -8.05
N LEU A 103 -7.61 1.84 -7.58
CA LEU A 103 -6.85 0.91 -8.42
C LEU A 103 -7.70 -0.27 -8.87
N GLY A 104 -8.53 -0.81 -7.97
CA GLY A 104 -9.46 -1.88 -8.29
C GLY A 104 -10.48 -1.45 -9.34
N ASP A 105 -11.03 -0.25 -9.20
CA ASP A 105 -11.96 0.32 -10.19
C ASP A 105 -11.28 0.49 -11.55
N ALA A 106 -10.03 0.94 -11.58
CA ALA A 106 -9.25 1.06 -12.82
C ALA A 106 -9.06 -0.30 -13.49
N MET A 107 -8.80 -1.35 -12.71
CA MET A 107 -8.68 -2.70 -13.24
C MET A 107 -9.98 -3.17 -13.89
N MET A 108 -11.11 -2.94 -13.22
CA MET A 108 -12.41 -3.31 -13.77
C MET A 108 -12.72 -2.56 -15.05
N GLN A 109 -12.49 -1.24 -15.06
CA GLN A 109 -12.72 -0.42 -16.25
C GLN A 109 -11.82 -0.84 -17.41
N ALA A 110 -10.56 -1.18 -17.14
CA ALA A 110 -9.64 -1.63 -18.17
C ALA A 110 -10.13 -2.90 -18.87
N THR A 111 -10.73 -3.84 -18.12
CA THR A 111 -11.29 -5.07 -18.68
C THR A 111 -12.57 -4.82 -19.49
N LEU A 112 -13.43 -3.95 -19.00
CA LEU A 112 -14.72 -3.65 -19.65
C LEU A 112 -14.54 -2.96 -21.00
N ILE A 113 -13.55 -2.08 -21.11
CA ILE A 113 -13.32 -1.28 -22.33
C ILE A 113 -12.47 -2.02 -23.35
N ALA A 114 -11.75 -3.07 -22.95
CA ALA A 114 -10.81 -3.80 -23.81
C ALA A 114 -11.49 -4.69 -24.86
N ASN A 115 -12.79 -4.74 -24.89
CA ASN A 115 -13.56 -5.53 -25.87
C ASN A 115 -13.78 -4.76 -27.17
#